data_e0db32776d3fa12c395a4745725abb0b
#
_entry.id   e0db32776d3fa12c395a4745725abb0b
#
_cell.length_a   1.000
_cell.length_b   1.000
_cell.length_c   1.000
_cell.angle_alpha   90.00
_cell.angle_beta   90.00
_cell.angle_gamma   90.00
#
_symmetry.space_group_name_H-M   'P 1'
#
loop_
_entity.id
_entity.type
_entity.pdbx_description
1 polymer ?
#
loop_
_entity_poly.entity_id
_entity_poly.type
_entity_poly.pdbx_seq_one_letter_code
_entity_poly.pdbx_strand_id
1 'polypeptide(L)'
;NGGTVHVNELEQALGIPVVPISAAKNEGIDELIDHAIHIARYQETPGGIDFCQDSSDKNDPVAAVHRCIHATALMIEPNAKRAGLPVRFAATKLIEKDPLIEKALALSDDNRSAFDQIVSVMEKDSGLDREAALANMRFSFLENLCSTTVVRPHESKEHKRSMAIDRFLTGKYTAIACFAGIMG
;
A
#
# COMPACT_ATOMS: atom_id res chain seq x y z
N ASN A 1 2.96 -4.99 22.34
CA ASN A 1 4.17 -5.10 21.48
C ASN A 1 5.08 -3.85 21.53
N GLY A 2 4.70 -2.75 22.23
CA GLY A 2 5.55 -1.58 22.53
C GLY A 2 5.83 -0.62 21.35
N GLY A 3 5.26 -0.83 20.18
CA GLY A 3 5.30 0.11 19.06
C GLY A 3 4.23 1.18 19.20
N THR A 4 4.51 2.37 18.69
CA THR A 4 3.56 3.49 18.67
C THR A 4 3.37 3.96 17.24
N VAL A 5 2.12 4.26 16.87
CA VAL A 5 1.80 4.89 15.59
C VAL A 5 1.48 6.36 15.88
N HIS A 6 2.12 7.25 15.17
CA HIS A 6 1.81 8.66 15.19
C HIS A 6 0.56 8.93 14.35
N VAL A 7 -0.61 8.85 14.98
CA VAL A 7 -1.91 8.94 14.31
C VAL A 7 -2.06 10.23 13.51
N ASN A 8 -1.69 11.38 14.10
CA ASN A 8 -1.81 12.68 13.43
C ASN A 8 -0.91 12.80 12.19
N GLU A 9 0.31 12.24 12.25
CA GLU A 9 1.22 12.24 11.10
C GLU A 9 0.71 11.30 10.00
N LEU A 10 0.14 10.15 10.40
CA LEU A 10 -0.48 9.21 9.48
C LEU A 10 -1.71 9.82 8.79
N GLU A 11 -2.57 10.51 9.55
CA GLU A 11 -3.72 11.24 9.05
C GLU A 11 -3.33 12.33 8.06
N GLN A 12 -2.32 13.13 8.42
CA GLN A 12 -1.77 14.17 7.54
C GLN A 12 -1.20 13.59 6.25
N ALA A 13 -0.45 12.49 6.35
CA ALA A 13 0.16 11.83 5.18
C ALA A 13 -0.87 11.16 4.28
N LEU A 14 -1.96 10.63 4.83
CA LEU A 14 -3.04 9.98 4.09
C LEU A 14 -4.14 10.96 3.64
N GLY A 15 -4.22 12.16 4.22
CA GLY A 15 -5.27 13.15 3.93
C GLY A 15 -6.69 12.65 4.25
N ILE A 16 -6.80 11.69 5.17
CA ILE A 16 -8.07 11.12 5.64
C ILE A 16 -8.04 10.98 7.16
N PRO A 17 -9.18 11.09 7.87
CA PRO A 17 -9.24 10.82 9.30
C PRO A 17 -8.77 9.40 9.63
N VAL A 18 -7.94 9.29 10.66
CA VAL A 18 -7.40 8.02 11.14
C VAL A 18 -7.78 7.82 12.61
N VAL A 19 -8.67 6.89 12.88
CA VAL A 19 -9.16 6.62 14.23
C VAL A 19 -8.55 5.32 14.77
N PRO A 20 -7.78 5.37 15.85
CA PRO A 20 -7.27 4.17 16.49
C PRO A 20 -8.40 3.46 17.24
N ILE A 21 -8.65 2.21 16.91
CA ILE A 21 -9.69 1.41 17.55
C ILE A 21 -9.13 0.14 18.20
N SER A 22 -9.79 -0.30 19.27
CA SER A 22 -9.59 -1.60 19.88
C SER A 22 -10.92 -2.32 20.02
N ALA A 23 -11.23 -3.23 19.10
CA ALA A 23 -12.48 -4.01 19.14
C ALA A 23 -12.60 -4.85 20.42
N ALA A 24 -11.49 -5.41 20.92
CA ALA A 24 -11.48 -6.21 22.16
C ALA A 24 -11.81 -5.40 23.41
N LYS A 25 -11.49 -4.09 23.42
CA LYS A 25 -11.74 -3.19 24.55
C LYS A 25 -12.93 -2.27 24.33
N ASN A 26 -13.52 -2.30 23.13
CA ASN A 26 -14.56 -1.36 22.70
C ASN A 26 -14.15 0.12 22.81
N GLU A 27 -12.87 0.40 22.49
CA GLU A 27 -12.29 1.75 22.49
C GLU A 27 -12.29 2.34 21.06
N GLY A 28 -12.60 3.63 20.91
CA GLY A 28 -12.56 4.37 19.67
C GLY A 28 -13.68 4.09 18.66
N ILE A 29 -14.64 3.23 19.00
CA ILE A 29 -15.74 2.86 18.08
C ILE A 29 -16.71 4.02 17.87
N ASP A 30 -17.08 4.74 18.94
CA ASP A 30 -18.00 5.88 18.85
C ASP A 30 -17.39 7.00 17.99
N GLU A 31 -16.10 7.31 18.18
CA GLU A 31 -15.36 8.28 17.39
C GLU A 31 -15.32 7.90 15.90
N LEU A 32 -15.09 6.63 15.60
CA LEU A 32 -15.14 6.12 14.21
C LEU A 32 -16.52 6.32 13.58
N ILE A 33 -17.60 6.05 14.34
CA ILE A 33 -18.97 6.23 13.87
C ILE A 33 -19.26 7.71 13.62
N ASP A 34 -18.86 8.59 14.52
CA ASP A 34 -19.04 10.03 14.38
C ASP A 34 -18.34 10.58 13.14
N HIS A 35 -17.09 10.18 12.89
CA HIS A 35 -16.35 10.53 11.67
C HIS A 35 -17.05 9.99 10.41
N ALA A 36 -17.52 8.75 10.44
CA ALA A 36 -18.23 8.17 9.29
C ALA A 36 -19.54 8.91 8.98
N ILE A 37 -20.31 9.29 10.01
CA ILE A 37 -21.54 10.07 9.88
C ILE A 37 -21.22 11.47 9.34
N HIS A 38 -20.16 12.11 9.84
CA HIS A 38 -19.71 13.42 9.37
C HIS A 38 -19.40 13.40 7.88
N ILE A 39 -18.53 12.47 7.44
CA ILE A 39 -18.16 12.31 6.04
C ILE A 39 -19.40 12.04 5.16
N ALA A 40 -20.29 11.15 5.60
CA ALA A 40 -21.51 10.85 4.85
C ALA A 40 -22.45 12.06 4.74
N ARG A 41 -22.58 12.86 5.79
CA ARG A 41 -23.45 14.05 5.84
C ARG A 41 -22.94 15.18 4.97
N TYR A 42 -21.62 15.44 5.00
CA TYR A 42 -20.99 16.55 4.29
C TYR A 42 -20.44 16.16 2.94
N GLN A 43 -20.55 14.88 2.55
CA GLN A 43 -20.04 14.35 1.28
C GLN A 43 -18.55 14.68 1.06
N GLU A 44 -17.79 14.66 2.16
CA GLU A 44 -16.35 14.91 2.10
C GLU A 44 -15.66 13.82 1.30
N THR A 45 -14.85 14.24 0.34
CA THR A 45 -14.00 13.31 -0.41
C THR A 45 -12.56 13.42 0.08
N PRO A 46 -11.87 12.31 0.31
CA PRO A 46 -10.47 12.36 0.68
C PRO A 46 -9.66 13.12 -0.37
N GLY A 47 -8.68 13.89 0.07
CA GLY A 47 -7.69 14.50 -0.81
C GLY A 47 -7.05 13.42 -1.68
N GLY A 48 -6.74 13.75 -2.94
CA GLY A 48 -6.10 12.79 -3.85
C GLY A 48 -4.74 12.38 -3.29
N ILE A 49 -4.64 11.17 -2.74
CA ILE A 49 -3.35 10.61 -2.33
C ILE A 49 -2.59 10.25 -3.58
N ASP A 50 -1.44 10.84 -3.77
CA ASP A 50 -0.53 10.45 -4.83
C ASP A 50 0.42 9.36 -4.31
N PHE A 51 0.12 8.11 -4.63
CA PHE A 51 0.99 6.98 -4.30
C PHE A 51 2.28 6.97 -5.12
N CYS A 52 2.35 7.78 -6.16
CA CYS A 52 3.53 7.93 -6.98
C CYS A 52 4.26 9.19 -6.55
N GLN A 53 5.37 9.06 -5.86
CA GLN A 53 6.28 10.18 -5.67
C GLN A 53 7.02 10.45 -6.99
N ASP A 54 7.06 11.73 -7.36
CA ASP A 54 7.82 12.15 -8.54
C ASP A 54 9.31 11.98 -8.20
N SER A 55 9.89 10.87 -8.65
CA SER A 55 11.32 10.64 -8.51
C SER A 55 12.03 11.39 -9.64
N SER A 56 12.99 12.24 -9.28
CA SER A 56 13.85 12.93 -10.25
C SER A 56 14.76 11.97 -11.02
N ASP A 57 14.88 10.73 -10.55
CA ASP A 57 15.65 9.68 -11.21
C ASP A 57 14.80 8.99 -12.28
N LYS A 58 15.18 9.18 -13.54
CA LYS A 58 14.50 8.56 -14.68
C LYS A 58 14.61 7.03 -14.70
N ASN A 59 15.58 6.48 -13.99
CA ASN A 59 15.83 5.04 -13.92
C ASN A 59 15.12 4.39 -12.70
N ASP A 60 14.42 5.17 -11.88
CA ASP A 60 13.65 4.64 -10.78
C ASP A 60 12.42 3.87 -11.32
N PRO A 61 12.26 2.58 -10.97
CA PRO A 61 11.08 1.80 -11.34
C PRO A 61 9.75 2.46 -10.94
N VAL A 62 9.72 3.18 -9.81
CA VAL A 62 8.53 3.90 -9.34
C VAL A 62 8.20 5.06 -10.28
N ALA A 63 9.21 5.78 -10.79
CA ALA A 63 9.01 6.84 -11.77
C ALA A 63 8.45 6.31 -13.11
N ALA A 64 8.83 5.10 -13.52
CA ALA A 64 8.27 4.47 -14.72
C ALA A 64 6.76 4.20 -14.56
N VAL A 65 6.36 3.68 -13.38
CA VAL A 65 4.94 3.46 -13.06
C VAL A 65 4.17 4.77 -13.00
N HIS A 66 4.74 5.82 -12.39
CA HIS A 66 4.15 7.16 -12.35
C HIS A 66 3.84 7.68 -13.75
N ARG A 67 4.82 7.65 -14.65
CA ARG A 67 4.63 8.06 -16.07
C ARG A 67 3.54 7.25 -16.76
N CYS A 68 3.52 5.93 -16.54
CA CYS A 68 2.50 5.05 -17.11
C CYS A 68 1.09 5.41 -16.63
N ILE A 69 0.88 5.60 -15.33
CA ILE A 69 -0.42 5.98 -14.76
C ILE A 69 -0.88 7.33 -15.34
N HIS A 70 0.02 8.33 -15.39
CA HIS A 70 -0.32 9.64 -15.94
C HIS A 70 -0.65 9.60 -17.44
N ALA A 71 0.16 8.92 -18.24
CA ALA A 71 -0.10 8.78 -19.68
C ALA A 71 -1.43 8.04 -19.94
N THR A 72 -1.66 6.94 -19.19
CA THR A 72 -2.93 6.21 -19.26
C THR A 72 -4.10 7.08 -18.84
N ALA A 73 -3.98 7.83 -17.75
CA ALA A 73 -5.04 8.72 -17.25
C ALA A 73 -5.43 9.77 -18.28
N LEU A 74 -4.46 10.42 -18.92
CA LEU A 74 -4.72 11.39 -19.99
C LEU A 74 -5.44 10.75 -21.18
N MET A 75 -5.02 9.56 -21.58
CA MET A 75 -5.61 8.84 -22.72
C MET A 75 -7.05 8.43 -22.46
N ILE A 76 -7.37 7.92 -21.25
CA ILE A 76 -8.70 7.41 -20.93
C ILE A 76 -9.65 8.46 -20.35
N GLU A 77 -9.20 9.70 -20.13
CA GLU A 77 -10.00 10.75 -19.47
C GLU A 77 -11.43 10.89 -20.03
N PRO A 78 -11.65 10.96 -21.37
CA PRO A 78 -12.99 11.05 -21.93
C PRO A 78 -13.86 9.83 -21.61
N ASN A 79 -13.25 8.64 -21.64
CA ASN A 79 -13.94 7.38 -21.37
C ASN A 79 -14.30 7.24 -19.88
N ALA A 80 -13.38 7.58 -18.99
CA ALA A 80 -13.57 7.54 -17.55
C ALA A 80 -14.66 8.53 -17.10
N LYS A 81 -14.65 9.77 -17.64
CA LYS A 81 -15.70 10.75 -17.38
C LYS A 81 -17.08 10.27 -17.84
N ARG A 82 -17.16 9.64 -19.01
CA ARG A 82 -18.41 9.05 -19.54
C ARG A 82 -18.92 7.92 -18.64
N ALA A 83 -18.01 7.11 -18.10
CA ALA A 83 -18.33 6.01 -17.20
C ALA A 83 -18.58 6.46 -15.74
N GLY A 84 -18.42 7.75 -15.41
CA GLY A 84 -18.55 8.27 -14.05
C GLY A 84 -17.46 7.78 -13.09
N LEU A 85 -16.28 7.42 -13.62
CA LEU A 85 -15.17 6.89 -12.84
C LEU A 85 -14.11 7.96 -12.59
N PRO A 86 -13.50 8.00 -11.38
CA PRO A 86 -12.32 8.81 -11.13
C PRO A 86 -11.19 8.39 -12.08
N VAL A 87 -10.65 9.34 -12.85
CA VAL A 87 -9.74 9.06 -13.98
C VAL A 87 -8.50 8.28 -13.52
N ARG A 88 -7.88 8.70 -12.42
CA ARG A 88 -6.67 8.05 -11.90
C ARG A 88 -6.94 6.64 -11.38
N PHE A 89 -8.06 6.44 -10.70
CA PHE A 89 -8.51 5.11 -10.28
C PHE A 89 -8.71 4.19 -11.48
N ALA A 90 -9.43 4.67 -12.51
CA ALA A 90 -9.67 3.92 -13.72
C ALA A 90 -8.36 3.57 -14.46
N ALA A 91 -7.39 4.51 -14.53
CA ALA A 91 -6.08 4.26 -15.12
C ALA A 91 -5.31 3.16 -14.37
N THR A 92 -5.24 3.24 -13.04
CA THR A 92 -4.55 2.24 -12.22
C THR A 92 -5.20 0.86 -12.37
N LYS A 93 -6.53 0.79 -12.32
CA LYS A 93 -7.27 -0.46 -12.48
C LYS A 93 -7.17 -1.05 -13.88
N LEU A 94 -7.11 -0.20 -14.91
CA LEU A 94 -6.88 -0.66 -16.28
C LEU A 94 -5.49 -1.30 -16.43
N ILE A 95 -4.46 -0.71 -15.83
CA ILE A 95 -3.12 -1.29 -15.80
C ILE A 95 -3.12 -2.64 -15.06
N GLU A 96 -3.94 -2.80 -14.02
CA GLU A 96 -4.14 -4.07 -13.29
C GLU A 96 -4.97 -5.12 -14.05
N LYS A 97 -5.42 -4.82 -15.26
CA LYS A 97 -6.32 -5.69 -16.05
C LYS A 97 -7.65 -5.99 -15.36
N ASP A 98 -8.21 -5.02 -14.63
CA ASP A 98 -9.51 -5.19 -14.00
C ASP A 98 -10.61 -5.29 -15.08
N PRO A 99 -11.30 -6.46 -15.21
CA PRO A 99 -12.25 -6.69 -16.29
C PRO A 99 -13.49 -5.79 -16.22
N LEU A 100 -13.85 -5.31 -15.03
CA LEU A 100 -14.99 -4.41 -14.85
C LEU A 100 -14.64 -3.03 -15.41
N ILE A 101 -13.42 -2.57 -15.17
CA ILE A 101 -12.94 -1.28 -15.68
C ILE A 101 -12.69 -1.34 -17.18
N GLU A 102 -12.11 -2.42 -17.70
CA GLU A 102 -11.96 -2.60 -19.16
C GLU A 102 -13.31 -2.50 -19.88
N LYS A 103 -14.33 -3.19 -19.35
CA LYS A 103 -15.69 -3.15 -19.88
C LYS A 103 -16.34 -1.77 -19.76
N ALA A 104 -16.16 -1.10 -18.62
CA ALA A 104 -16.75 0.22 -18.38
C ALA A 104 -16.14 1.32 -19.26
N LEU A 105 -14.82 1.27 -19.48
CA LEU A 105 -14.12 2.22 -20.33
C LEU A 105 -14.40 2.03 -21.82
N ALA A 106 -14.71 0.81 -22.28
CA ALA A 106 -15.02 0.46 -23.65
C ALA A 106 -14.07 1.13 -24.66
N LEU A 107 -12.77 0.89 -24.50
CA LEU A 107 -11.74 1.49 -25.33
C LEU A 107 -11.86 1.03 -26.78
N SER A 108 -11.61 1.94 -27.73
CA SER A 108 -11.43 1.60 -29.14
C SER A 108 -10.15 0.78 -29.35
N ASP A 109 -10.04 0.09 -30.47
CA ASP A 109 -8.85 -0.70 -30.81
C ASP A 109 -7.57 0.16 -30.88
N ASP A 110 -7.70 1.41 -31.38
CA ASP A 110 -6.57 2.36 -31.42
C ASP A 110 -6.11 2.74 -30.02
N ASN A 111 -7.06 3.05 -29.11
CA ASN A 111 -6.72 3.38 -27.72
C ASN A 111 -6.18 2.16 -26.97
N ARG A 112 -6.65 0.96 -27.28
CA ARG A 112 -6.11 -0.28 -26.71
C ARG A 112 -4.67 -0.51 -27.16
N SER A 113 -4.39 -0.31 -28.44
CA SER A 113 -3.02 -0.41 -28.97
C SER A 113 -2.07 0.63 -28.36
N ALA A 114 -2.54 1.87 -28.19
CA ALA A 114 -1.78 2.92 -27.50
C ALA A 114 -1.53 2.59 -26.03
N PHE A 115 -2.54 2.06 -25.34
CA PHE A 115 -2.42 1.60 -23.96
C PHE A 115 -1.36 0.49 -23.82
N ASP A 116 -1.39 -0.51 -24.68
CA ASP A 116 -0.43 -1.60 -24.66
C ASP A 116 1.00 -1.11 -24.88
N GLN A 117 1.21 -0.08 -25.71
CA GLN A 117 2.50 0.57 -25.89
C GLN A 117 2.97 1.29 -24.63
N ILE A 118 2.07 2.05 -23.97
CA ILE A 118 2.36 2.75 -22.70
C ILE A 118 2.83 1.76 -21.65
N VAL A 119 2.10 0.64 -21.50
CA VAL A 119 2.44 -0.41 -20.52
C VAL A 119 3.76 -1.09 -20.88
N SER A 120 3.98 -1.40 -22.15
CA SER A 120 5.22 -2.04 -22.61
C SER A 120 6.47 -1.17 -22.32
N VAL A 121 6.34 0.16 -22.45
CA VAL A 121 7.42 1.10 -22.08
C VAL A 121 7.68 1.05 -20.59
N MET A 122 6.64 1.06 -19.77
CA MET A 122 6.77 0.95 -18.31
C MET A 122 7.45 -0.35 -17.90
N GLU A 123 7.03 -1.49 -18.44
CA GLU A 123 7.61 -2.81 -18.14
C GLU A 123 9.09 -2.87 -18.53
N LYS A 124 9.45 -2.27 -19.66
CA LYS A 124 10.85 -2.16 -20.11
C LYS A 124 11.67 -1.26 -19.19
N ASP A 125 11.16 -0.09 -18.83
CA ASP A 125 11.86 0.88 -18.01
C ASP A 125 11.99 0.41 -16.55
N SER A 126 10.97 -0.29 -16.01
CA SER A 126 10.99 -0.80 -14.65
C SER A 126 11.72 -2.14 -14.51
N GLY A 127 11.84 -2.90 -15.60
CA GLY A 127 12.34 -4.28 -15.57
C GLY A 127 11.38 -5.28 -14.91
N LEU A 128 10.14 -4.88 -14.63
CA LEU A 128 9.11 -5.66 -13.95
C LEU A 128 7.87 -5.74 -14.85
N ASP A 129 7.09 -6.82 -14.70
CA ASP A 129 5.74 -6.84 -15.26
C ASP A 129 4.83 -5.81 -14.58
N ARG A 130 3.71 -5.48 -15.22
CA ARG A 130 2.82 -4.41 -14.75
C ARG A 130 2.26 -4.63 -13.33
N GLU A 131 2.01 -5.87 -12.96
CA GLU A 131 1.46 -6.20 -11.64
C GLU A 131 2.53 -6.03 -10.56
N ALA A 132 3.73 -6.56 -10.81
CA ALA A 132 4.87 -6.39 -9.93
C ALA A 132 5.33 -4.93 -9.82
N ALA A 133 5.31 -4.17 -10.92
CA ALA A 133 5.66 -2.76 -10.93
C ALA A 133 4.70 -1.92 -10.07
N LEU A 134 3.39 -2.13 -10.19
CA LEU A 134 2.37 -1.49 -9.35
C LEU A 134 2.49 -1.91 -7.88
N ALA A 135 2.73 -3.19 -7.62
CA ALA A 135 2.93 -3.68 -6.26
C ALA A 135 4.17 -3.04 -5.63
N ASN A 136 5.28 -2.97 -6.36
CA ASN A 136 6.51 -2.33 -5.90
C ASN A 136 6.28 -0.84 -5.55
N MET A 137 5.57 -0.11 -6.39
CA MET A 137 5.21 1.29 -6.12
C MET A 137 4.42 1.42 -4.81
N ARG A 138 3.42 0.55 -4.59
CA ARG A 138 2.61 0.56 -3.36
C ARG A 138 3.43 0.20 -2.13
N PHE A 139 4.31 -0.80 -2.22
CA PHE A 139 5.20 -1.17 -1.12
C PHE A 139 6.18 -0.06 -0.78
N SER A 140 6.77 0.60 -1.77
CA SER A 140 7.66 1.74 -1.55
C SER A 140 6.94 2.90 -0.85
N PHE A 141 5.71 3.20 -1.25
CA PHE A 141 4.88 4.20 -0.56
C PHE A 141 4.61 3.81 0.89
N LEU A 142 4.17 2.56 1.14
CA LEU A 142 3.88 2.07 2.49
C LEU A 142 5.13 2.04 3.37
N GLU A 143 6.27 1.64 2.83
CA GLU A 143 7.55 1.63 3.57
C GLU A 143 7.93 3.05 4.00
N ASN A 144 7.84 4.00 3.09
CA ASN A 144 8.12 5.41 3.38
C ASN A 144 7.14 5.96 4.42
N LEU A 145 5.85 5.71 4.26
CA LEU A 145 4.81 6.10 5.21
C LEU A 145 5.07 5.50 6.60
N CYS A 146 5.33 4.21 6.69
CA CYS A 146 5.62 3.54 7.95
C CYS A 146 6.93 4.00 8.59
N SER A 147 7.94 4.38 7.80
CA SER A 147 9.22 4.85 8.32
C SER A 147 9.08 6.18 9.07
N THR A 148 8.12 7.01 8.67
CA THR A 148 7.86 8.32 9.27
C THR A 148 6.82 8.28 10.38
N THR A 149 5.79 7.41 10.26
CA THR A 149 4.62 7.43 11.14
C THR A 149 4.62 6.32 12.21
N VAL A 150 5.50 5.31 12.07
CA VAL A 150 5.54 4.17 12.99
C VAL A 150 6.85 4.13 13.76
N VAL A 151 6.79 4.34 15.07
CA VAL A 151 7.93 4.07 15.95
C VAL A 151 7.95 2.58 16.28
N ARG A 152 8.93 1.88 15.71
CA ARG A 152 9.19 0.49 16.08
C ARG A 152 9.75 0.46 17.51
N PRO A 153 9.27 -0.42 18.38
CA PRO A 153 9.87 -0.55 19.70
C PRO A 153 11.32 -0.98 19.52
N HIS A 154 12.21 -0.36 20.26
CA HIS A 154 13.51 -0.96 20.50
C HIS A 154 13.23 -2.39 21.00
N GLU A 155 13.90 -3.39 20.41
CA GLU A 155 13.69 -4.82 20.75
C GLU A 155 13.48 -4.98 22.25
N SER A 156 12.27 -5.43 22.65
CA SER A 156 11.93 -5.54 24.06
C SER A 156 12.91 -6.48 24.72
N LYS A 157 13.29 -6.19 25.97
CA LYS A 157 14.16 -7.10 26.76
C LYS A 157 13.60 -8.53 26.80
N GLU A 158 12.27 -8.65 26.70
CA GLU A 158 11.55 -9.92 26.65
C GLU A 158 11.77 -10.67 25.34
N HIS A 159 11.79 -9.98 24.20
CA HIS A 159 12.10 -10.59 22.90
C HIS A 159 13.54 -11.09 22.86
N LYS A 160 14.50 -10.30 23.38
CA LYS A 160 15.91 -10.74 23.51
C LYS A 160 16.04 -11.95 24.43
N ARG A 161 15.29 -11.99 25.54
CA ARG A 161 15.24 -13.14 26.44
C ARG A 161 14.64 -14.37 25.76
N SER A 162 13.52 -14.21 25.09
CA SER A 162 12.86 -15.31 24.36
C SER A 162 13.78 -15.89 23.28
N MET A 163 14.44 -15.05 22.49
CA MET A 163 15.41 -15.50 21.49
C MET A 163 16.63 -16.17 22.12
N ALA A 164 17.10 -15.69 23.27
CA ALA A 164 18.22 -16.32 23.98
C ALA A 164 17.83 -17.70 24.53
N ILE A 165 16.64 -17.85 25.10
CA ILE A 165 16.09 -19.12 25.60
C ILE A 165 15.90 -20.09 24.42
N ASP A 166 15.29 -19.62 23.33
CA ASP A 166 15.07 -20.44 22.14
C ASP A 166 16.37 -20.93 21.52
N ARG A 167 17.37 -20.04 21.40
CA ARG A 167 18.74 -20.40 20.95
C ARG A 167 19.42 -21.41 21.85
N PHE A 168 19.17 -21.33 23.16
CA PHE A 168 19.72 -22.31 24.13
C PHE A 168 19.00 -23.66 24.00
N LEU A 169 17.66 -23.66 23.91
CA LEU A 169 16.85 -24.88 23.81
C LEU A 169 17.02 -25.60 22.46
N THR A 170 17.23 -24.87 21.37
CA THR A 170 17.36 -25.40 20.00
C THR A 170 18.81 -25.50 19.53
N GLY A 171 19.75 -25.12 20.35
CA GLY A 171 21.20 -25.15 20.04
C GLY A 171 21.71 -26.56 19.76
N LYS A 172 22.59 -26.69 18.76
CA LYS A 172 23.12 -27.98 18.25
C LYS A 172 23.66 -28.95 19.35
N TYR A 173 24.19 -28.41 20.46
CA TYR A 173 24.74 -29.20 21.56
C TYR A 173 23.88 -29.17 22.81
N THR A 174 23.05 -28.15 22.98
CA THR A 174 22.22 -27.94 24.16
C THR A 174 20.84 -28.57 24.04
N ALA A 175 20.31 -28.71 22.84
CA ALA A 175 19.00 -29.28 22.59
C ALA A 175 18.84 -30.72 23.13
N ILE A 176 19.84 -31.58 22.90
CA ILE A 176 19.81 -32.98 23.36
C ILE A 176 19.86 -33.07 24.90
N ALA A 177 20.73 -32.26 25.53
CA ALA A 177 20.82 -32.21 26.98
C ALA A 177 19.55 -31.67 27.65
N CYS A 178 18.95 -30.61 27.08
CA CYS A 178 17.67 -30.07 27.54
C CYS A 178 16.51 -31.07 27.34
N PHE A 179 16.46 -31.76 26.20
CA PHE A 179 15.46 -32.79 25.95
C PHE A 179 15.56 -33.95 26.95
N ALA A 180 16.78 -34.45 27.23
CA ALA A 180 17.02 -35.51 28.19
C ALA A 180 16.64 -35.08 29.63
N GLY A 181 16.88 -33.82 30.00
CA GLY A 181 16.50 -33.26 31.31
C GLY A 181 15.02 -33.03 31.50
N ILE A 182 14.23 -32.88 30.41
CA ILE A 182 12.79 -32.72 30.49
C ILE A 182 12.06 -34.05 30.52
N MET A 183 12.63 -35.08 29.87
CA MET A 183 12.01 -36.40 29.71
C MET A 183 12.44 -37.42 30.81
N GLY A 184 13.44 -37.16 31.64
CA GLY A 184 13.88 -37.96 32.75
C GLY A 184 13.44 -37.40 34.09
#